data_3449d0ea2b7f439d5926b612301bbc3b
#
_entry.id   3449d0ea2b7f439d5926b612301bbc3b
#
_cell.length_a   1.000
_cell.length_b   1.000
_cell.length_c   1.000
_cell.angle_alpha   90.00
_cell.angle_beta   90.00
_cell.angle_gamma   90.00
#
_symmetry.space_group_name_H-M   'P 1'
#
loop_
_entity.id
_entity.type
_entity.pdbx_description
1 polymer ?
#
loop_
_entity_poly.entity_id
_entity_poly.type
_entity_poly.pdbx_seq_one_letter_code
_entity_poly.pdbx_strand_id
1 'polypeptide(L)'
;MITNRTVDFFDTQFQRQVSEGKFALNPFEELALSFLCGRVLDLGCGLGNLSIEAARRGCSVLALDGSMSAIARIRQVASAGGLPVRAEAVDLASYRITEEFDTVVAIGLLMFFPKARALEMLEDIKNHVSPGGSAIVNVLIEGTTYLDMFEPEHYYLFGHGELQERFAGWELLESRYDNFDAPGPSVKAFATVIARRPQRAAPGRA
;
A
#
# COMPACT_ATOMS: atom_id res chain seq x y z
N MET A 1 -10.72 -23.08 -6.35
CA MET A 1 -10.22 -21.70 -6.36
C MET A 1 -11.22 -20.89 -5.57
N ILE A 2 -10.82 -20.33 -4.43
CA ILE A 2 -11.67 -19.40 -3.68
C ILE A 2 -11.60 -18.10 -4.48
N THR A 3 -12.68 -17.75 -5.18
CA THR A 3 -12.81 -16.43 -5.81
C THR A 3 -12.83 -15.41 -4.70
N ASN A 4 -11.80 -14.58 -4.63
CA ASN A 4 -11.74 -13.50 -3.68
C ASN A 4 -12.53 -12.32 -4.28
N ARG A 5 -13.75 -12.08 -3.78
CA ARG A 5 -14.64 -11.01 -4.23
C ARG A 5 -13.94 -9.65 -4.30
N THR A 6 -13.03 -9.39 -3.39
CA THR A 6 -12.22 -8.15 -3.39
C THR A 6 -11.31 -8.08 -4.62
N VAL A 7 -10.64 -9.16 -4.98
CA VAL A 7 -9.78 -9.20 -6.18
C VAL A 7 -10.62 -9.01 -7.43
N ASP A 8 -11.77 -9.70 -7.56
CA ASP A 8 -12.67 -9.56 -8.71
C ASP A 8 -13.22 -8.15 -8.85
N PHE A 9 -13.54 -7.50 -7.72
CA PHE A 9 -14.00 -6.10 -7.69
C PHE A 9 -12.91 -5.17 -8.25
N PHE A 10 -11.67 -5.31 -7.78
CA PHE A 10 -10.56 -4.48 -8.27
C PHE A 10 -10.16 -4.81 -9.69
N ASP A 11 -10.14 -6.07 -10.11
CA ASP A 11 -9.89 -6.45 -11.50
C ASP A 11 -10.87 -5.77 -12.47
N THR A 12 -12.15 -5.69 -12.10
CA THR A 12 -13.17 -4.98 -12.89
C THR A 12 -12.84 -3.48 -12.98
N GLN A 13 -12.45 -2.85 -11.87
CA GLN A 13 -12.02 -1.45 -11.85
C GLN A 13 -10.75 -1.23 -12.68
N PHE A 14 -9.76 -2.12 -12.58
CA PHE A 14 -8.51 -2.03 -13.33
C PHE A 14 -8.74 -2.15 -14.84
N GLN A 15 -9.60 -3.08 -15.28
CA GLN A 15 -9.97 -3.20 -16.69
C GLN A 15 -10.61 -1.91 -17.21
N ARG A 16 -11.50 -1.29 -16.42
CA ARG A 16 -12.10 -0.01 -16.77
C ARG A 16 -11.05 1.10 -16.86
N GLN A 17 -10.18 1.25 -15.88
CA GLN A 17 -9.12 2.27 -15.88
C GLN A 17 -8.18 2.10 -17.09
N VAL A 18 -7.83 0.86 -17.43
CA VAL A 18 -7.01 0.56 -18.62
C VAL A 18 -7.73 0.95 -19.90
N SER A 19 -9.02 0.63 -20.04
CA SER A 19 -9.82 0.99 -21.23
C SER A 19 -10.00 2.48 -21.39
N GLU A 20 -10.07 3.23 -20.28
CA GLU A 20 -10.23 4.69 -20.26
C GLU A 20 -8.88 5.44 -20.31
N GLY A 21 -7.75 4.73 -20.27
CA GLY A 21 -6.41 5.35 -20.25
C GLY A 21 -6.14 6.17 -18.98
N LYS A 22 -6.81 5.88 -17.87
CA LYS A 22 -6.71 6.63 -16.61
C LYS A 22 -5.62 6.06 -15.72
N PHE A 23 -4.41 6.60 -15.82
CA PHE A 23 -3.23 6.18 -15.06
C PHE A 23 -2.66 7.29 -14.18
N ALA A 24 -3.45 8.29 -13.83
CA ALA A 24 -3.06 9.32 -12.87
C ALA A 24 -2.90 8.71 -11.47
N LEU A 25 -1.98 9.26 -10.70
CA LEU A 25 -1.87 8.95 -9.28
C LEU A 25 -3.11 9.45 -8.54
N ASN A 26 -3.53 8.70 -7.55
CA ASN A 26 -4.54 9.17 -6.61
C ASN A 26 -3.88 10.10 -5.55
N PRO A 27 -4.66 10.87 -4.76
CA PRO A 27 -4.09 11.82 -3.80
C PRO A 27 -3.15 11.19 -2.76
N PHE A 28 -3.34 9.93 -2.41
CA PHE A 28 -2.46 9.22 -1.46
C PHE A 28 -1.15 8.81 -2.10
N GLU A 29 -1.18 8.37 -3.36
CA GLU A 29 0.00 8.06 -4.16
C GLU A 29 0.82 9.32 -4.47
N GLU A 30 0.15 10.45 -4.77
CA GLU A 30 0.82 11.74 -4.97
C GLU A 30 1.57 12.18 -3.70
N LEU A 31 0.92 12.07 -2.54
CA LEU A 31 1.55 12.35 -1.25
C LEU A 31 2.76 11.45 -1.02
N ALA A 32 2.61 10.14 -1.24
CA ALA A 32 3.64 9.14 -1.01
C ALA A 32 4.93 9.41 -1.81
N LEU A 33 4.80 9.90 -3.04
CA LEU A 33 5.93 10.11 -3.95
C LEU A 33 7.09 10.92 -3.37
N SER A 34 6.79 11.89 -2.49
CA SER A 34 7.81 12.75 -1.89
C SER A 34 8.66 12.03 -0.83
N PHE A 35 8.23 10.85 -0.40
CA PHE A 35 8.85 10.06 0.65
C PHE A 35 9.47 8.75 0.15
N LEU A 36 9.31 8.43 -1.15
CA LEU A 36 9.89 7.24 -1.75
C LEU A 36 11.38 7.42 -2.00
N CYS A 37 12.17 6.45 -1.59
CA CYS A 37 13.61 6.41 -1.89
C CYS A 37 14.15 4.98 -1.91
N GLY A 38 15.27 4.79 -2.60
CA GLY A 38 16.05 3.56 -2.59
C GLY A 38 15.30 2.34 -3.10
N ARG A 39 15.29 1.27 -2.31
CA ARG A 39 14.53 0.04 -2.56
C ARG A 39 13.13 0.18 -2.00
N VAL A 40 12.13 0.11 -2.85
CA VAL A 40 10.71 0.28 -2.51
C VAL A 40 9.98 -1.06 -2.64
N LEU A 41 9.22 -1.44 -1.61
CA LEU A 41 8.20 -2.48 -1.68
C LEU A 41 6.82 -1.81 -1.75
N ASP A 42 6.04 -2.13 -2.78
CA ASP A 42 4.67 -1.62 -2.99
C ASP A 42 3.70 -2.80 -2.87
N LEU A 43 3.04 -2.91 -1.70
CA LEU A 43 2.09 -3.97 -1.37
C LEU A 43 0.67 -3.56 -1.77
N GLY A 44 0.02 -4.38 -2.58
CA GLY A 44 -1.28 -4.06 -3.17
C GLY A 44 -1.15 -2.95 -4.21
N CYS A 45 -0.14 -3.05 -5.06
CA CYS A 45 0.26 -2.01 -6.01
C CYS A 45 -0.77 -1.69 -7.10
N GLY A 46 -1.83 -2.49 -7.23
CA GLY A 46 -2.84 -2.35 -8.27
C GLY A 46 -2.22 -2.25 -9.66
N LEU A 47 -2.64 -1.26 -10.46
CA LEU A 47 -2.07 -1.02 -11.80
C LEU A 47 -0.62 -0.49 -11.79
N GLY A 48 -0.03 -0.28 -10.61
CA GLY A 48 1.39 0.09 -10.43
C GLY A 48 1.71 1.51 -10.84
N ASN A 49 0.75 2.43 -10.80
CA ASN A 49 1.00 3.82 -11.19
C ASN A 49 2.07 4.45 -10.28
N LEU A 50 1.98 4.24 -8.97
CA LEU A 50 2.99 4.67 -8.00
C LEU A 50 4.34 3.96 -8.23
N SER A 51 4.33 2.63 -8.39
CA SER A 51 5.53 1.82 -8.64
C SER A 51 6.30 2.28 -9.89
N ILE A 52 5.57 2.56 -10.99
CA ILE A 52 6.16 3.05 -12.25
C ILE A 52 6.76 4.44 -12.07
N GLU A 53 6.04 5.34 -11.40
CA GLU A 53 6.53 6.71 -11.16
C GLU A 53 7.71 6.73 -10.18
N ALA A 54 7.71 5.90 -9.15
CA ALA A 54 8.85 5.71 -8.25
C ALA A 54 10.10 5.25 -9.01
N ALA A 55 9.95 4.29 -9.91
CA ALA A 55 11.05 3.80 -10.73
C ALA A 55 11.61 4.86 -11.70
N ARG A 56 10.73 5.70 -12.29
CA ARG A 56 11.14 6.85 -13.11
C ARG A 56 11.96 7.87 -12.33
N ARG A 57 11.73 7.96 -11.02
CA ARG A 57 12.48 8.83 -10.09
C ARG A 57 13.73 8.16 -9.50
N GLY A 58 14.09 6.96 -9.98
CA GLY A 58 15.32 6.27 -9.63
C GLY A 58 15.21 5.25 -8.49
N CYS A 59 14.01 4.96 -8.01
CA CYS A 59 13.81 3.87 -7.06
C CYS A 59 13.89 2.50 -7.74
N SER A 60 14.36 1.47 -7.02
CA SER A 60 14.23 0.07 -7.41
C SER A 60 12.99 -0.51 -6.72
N VAL A 61 11.99 -0.96 -7.49
CA VAL A 61 10.68 -1.30 -6.96
C VAL A 61 10.38 -2.79 -7.06
N LEU A 62 9.90 -3.38 -5.96
CA LEU A 62 9.18 -4.64 -5.93
C LEU A 62 7.69 -4.31 -5.76
N ALA A 63 6.89 -4.60 -6.81
CA ALA A 63 5.46 -4.34 -6.84
C ALA A 63 4.69 -5.66 -6.72
N LEU A 64 3.82 -5.78 -5.72
CA LEU A 64 3.09 -7.01 -5.40
C LEU A 64 1.58 -6.75 -5.39
N ASP A 65 0.82 -7.61 -6.07
CA ASP A 65 -0.64 -7.56 -6.08
C ASP A 65 -1.24 -8.96 -6.30
N GLY A 66 -2.50 -9.15 -5.93
CA GLY A 66 -3.24 -10.38 -6.22
C GLY A 66 -3.73 -10.48 -7.68
N SER A 67 -3.83 -9.34 -8.38
CA SER A 67 -4.34 -9.26 -9.74
C SER A 67 -3.27 -9.60 -10.78
N MET A 68 -3.45 -10.72 -11.47
CA MET A 68 -2.58 -11.13 -12.59
C MET A 68 -2.57 -10.10 -13.72
N SER A 69 -3.72 -9.48 -14.01
CA SER A 69 -3.87 -8.49 -15.09
C SER A 69 -3.12 -7.19 -14.76
N ALA A 70 -3.20 -6.73 -13.52
CA ALA A 70 -2.44 -5.57 -13.04
C ALA A 70 -0.93 -5.81 -13.14
N ILE A 71 -0.46 -6.95 -12.67
CA ILE A 71 0.96 -7.33 -12.73
C ILE A 71 1.46 -7.46 -14.17
N ALA A 72 0.67 -8.04 -15.08
CA ALA A 72 1.04 -8.13 -16.49
C ALA A 72 1.24 -6.74 -17.11
N ARG A 73 0.35 -5.78 -16.80
CA ARG A 73 0.49 -4.39 -17.23
C ARG A 73 1.79 -3.75 -16.70
N ILE A 74 2.07 -3.90 -15.41
CA ILE A 74 3.28 -3.32 -14.80
C ILE A 74 4.53 -3.85 -15.52
N ARG A 75 4.60 -5.17 -15.72
CA ARG A 75 5.72 -5.81 -16.44
C ARG A 75 5.88 -5.26 -17.85
N GLN A 76 4.78 -5.08 -18.59
CA GLN A 76 4.78 -4.51 -19.93
C GLN A 76 5.35 -3.09 -19.94
N VAL A 77 4.84 -2.21 -19.06
CA VAL A 77 5.28 -0.81 -18.98
C VAL A 77 6.74 -0.72 -18.50
N ALA A 78 7.12 -1.49 -17.50
CA ALA A 78 8.49 -1.52 -16.98
C ALA A 78 9.48 -2.00 -18.06
N SER A 79 9.16 -3.07 -18.78
CA SER A 79 10.00 -3.59 -19.86
C SER A 79 10.16 -2.58 -21.00
N ALA A 80 9.06 -1.97 -21.44
CA ALA A 80 9.09 -0.98 -22.52
C ALA A 80 9.89 0.29 -22.14
N GLY A 81 9.87 0.67 -20.86
CA GLY A 81 10.58 1.84 -20.35
C GLY A 81 11.98 1.55 -19.79
N GLY A 82 12.44 0.30 -19.75
CA GLY A 82 13.69 -0.08 -19.07
C GLY A 82 13.70 0.28 -17.59
N LEU A 83 12.53 0.25 -16.92
CA LEU A 83 12.38 0.69 -15.53
C LEU A 83 12.77 -0.42 -14.54
N PRO A 84 13.44 -0.10 -13.43
CA PRO A 84 13.83 -1.06 -12.41
C PRO A 84 12.63 -1.47 -11.52
N VAL A 85 11.61 -2.09 -12.12
CA VAL A 85 10.43 -2.62 -11.44
C VAL A 85 10.36 -4.13 -11.63
N ARG A 86 10.36 -4.86 -10.51
CA ARG A 86 9.99 -6.28 -10.45
C ARG A 86 8.55 -6.36 -9.98
N ALA A 87 7.67 -6.97 -10.76
CA ALA A 87 6.25 -7.10 -10.43
C ALA A 87 5.84 -8.56 -10.34
N GLU A 88 5.18 -8.96 -9.25
CA GLU A 88 4.81 -10.35 -8.97
C GLU A 88 3.37 -10.45 -8.47
N ALA A 89 2.64 -11.42 -9.04
CA ALA A 89 1.32 -11.78 -8.55
C ALA A 89 1.46 -12.72 -7.35
N VAL A 90 0.92 -12.31 -6.21
CA VAL A 90 1.04 -13.06 -4.95
C VAL A 90 -0.30 -13.05 -4.19
N ASP A 91 -0.52 -14.09 -3.40
CA ASP A 91 -1.60 -14.06 -2.41
C ASP A 91 -1.15 -13.26 -1.18
N LEU A 92 -1.60 -12.01 -1.10
CA LEU A 92 -1.27 -11.11 0.00
C LEU A 92 -1.83 -11.57 1.36
N ALA A 93 -2.84 -12.45 1.36
CA ALA A 93 -3.37 -12.99 2.61
C ALA A 93 -2.34 -13.89 3.33
N SER A 94 -1.49 -14.56 2.57
CA SER A 94 -0.45 -15.47 3.08
C SER A 94 0.98 -14.95 2.92
N TYR A 95 1.18 -13.89 2.13
CA TYR A 95 2.51 -13.34 1.85
C TYR A 95 3.20 -12.87 3.13
N ARG A 96 4.54 -13.08 3.18
CA ARG A 96 5.44 -12.55 4.20
C ARG A 96 6.59 -11.83 3.52
N ILE A 97 6.97 -10.69 4.07
CA ILE A 97 8.12 -9.94 3.59
C ILE A 97 9.39 -10.69 4.03
N THR A 98 10.36 -10.84 3.15
CA THR A 98 11.57 -11.64 3.41
C THR A 98 12.88 -10.84 3.27
N GLU A 99 12.79 -9.58 2.87
CA GLU A 99 13.95 -8.69 2.69
C GLU A 99 13.64 -7.30 3.26
N GLU A 100 14.67 -6.54 3.60
CA GLU A 100 14.53 -5.15 4.05
C GLU A 100 14.42 -4.20 2.84
N PHE A 101 13.64 -3.12 3.03
CA PHE A 101 13.42 -2.06 2.04
C PHE A 101 13.65 -0.69 2.68
N ASP A 102 14.09 0.28 1.89
CA ASP A 102 14.22 1.67 2.34
C ASP A 102 12.84 2.32 2.48
N THR A 103 11.88 1.89 1.67
CA THR A 103 10.48 2.31 1.78
C THR A 103 9.55 1.12 1.58
N VAL A 104 8.57 0.96 2.48
CA VAL A 104 7.46 -0.01 2.30
C VAL A 104 6.15 0.76 2.22
N VAL A 105 5.39 0.50 1.16
CA VAL A 105 4.11 1.14 0.86
C VAL A 105 2.99 0.13 0.98
N ALA A 106 1.89 0.53 1.64
CA ALA A 106 0.63 -0.21 1.69
C ALA A 106 -0.53 0.81 1.68
N ILE A 107 -0.88 1.30 0.49
CA ILE A 107 -1.96 2.27 0.30
C ILE A 107 -3.24 1.52 -0.07
N GLY A 108 -4.28 1.67 0.77
CA GLY A 108 -5.59 1.08 0.48
C GLY A 108 -5.60 -0.44 0.50
N LEU A 109 -4.76 -1.09 1.32
CA LEU A 109 -4.60 -2.55 1.33
C LEU A 109 -5.09 -3.23 2.61
N LEU A 110 -4.59 -2.80 3.77
CA LEU A 110 -4.71 -3.57 5.02
C LEU A 110 -6.16 -3.81 5.45
N MET A 111 -7.06 -2.88 5.13
CA MET A 111 -8.48 -2.99 5.47
C MET A 111 -9.21 -4.14 4.76
N PHE A 112 -8.63 -4.73 3.71
CA PHE A 112 -9.24 -5.87 2.99
C PHE A 112 -8.95 -7.23 3.63
N PHE A 113 -8.39 -7.23 4.83
CA PHE A 113 -8.11 -8.46 5.60
C PHE A 113 -8.82 -8.42 6.96
N PRO A 114 -9.12 -9.60 7.56
CA PRO A 114 -9.55 -9.67 8.94
C PRO A 114 -8.54 -9.00 9.87
N LYS A 115 -9.00 -8.43 10.99
CA LYS A 115 -8.19 -7.66 11.94
C LYS A 115 -6.84 -8.30 12.27
N ALA A 116 -6.84 -9.59 12.62
CA ALA A 116 -5.60 -10.28 12.99
C ALA A 116 -4.56 -10.24 11.86
N ARG A 117 -4.99 -10.48 10.60
CA ARG A 117 -4.09 -10.47 9.44
C ARG A 117 -3.66 -9.05 9.07
N ALA A 118 -4.55 -8.08 9.14
CA ALA A 118 -4.23 -6.67 8.90
C ALA A 118 -3.13 -6.18 9.85
N LEU A 119 -3.26 -6.49 11.14
CA LEU A 119 -2.27 -6.10 12.15
C LEU A 119 -0.96 -6.89 12.01
N GLU A 120 -1.00 -8.17 11.71
CA GLU A 120 0.18 -8.97 11.42
C GLU A 120 0.96 -8.42 10.22
N MET A 121 0.26 -8.04 9.14
CA MET A 121 0.89 -7.44 7.97
C MET A 121 1.50 -6.06 8.29
N LEU A 122 0.84 -5.26 9.12
CA LEU A 122 1.39 -3.98 9.57
C LEU A 122 2.70 -4.16 10.37
N GLU A 123 2.75 -5.15 11.27
CA GLU A 123 3.99 -5.45 12.00
C GLU A 123 5.07 -6.02 11.06
N ASP A 124 4.70 -6.83 10.06
CA ASP A 124 5.63 -7.33 9.04
C ASP A 124 6.24 -6.17 8.24
N ILE A 125 5.42 -5.20 7.82
CA ILE A 125 5.87 -3.95 7.18
C ILE A 125 6.91 -3.24 8.07
N LYS A 126 6.58 -2.98 9.33
CA LYS A 126 7.47 -2.27 10.27
C LYS A 126 8.81 -2.98 10.48
N ASN A 127 8.78 -4.31 10.54
CA ASN A 127 9.98 -5.12 10.77
C ASN A 127 10.93 -5.10 9.56
N HIS A 128 10.40 -4.90 8.34
CA HIS A 128 11.18 -4.97 7.11
C HIS A 128 11.49 -3.59 6.47
N VAL A 129 11.12 -2.49 7.12
CA VAL A 129 11.67 -1.17 6.79
C VAL A 129 13.08 -1.08 7.36
N SER A 130 14.08 -0.72 6.56
CA SER A 130 15.46 -0.51 7.01
C SER A 130 15.54 0.59 8.07
N PRO A 131 16.51 0.56 9.00
CA PRO A 131 16.74 1.66 9.94
C PRO A 131 16.95 2.99 9.21
N GLY A 132 16.15 4.01 9.57
CA GLY A 132 16.09 5.30 8.86
C GLY A 132 15.23 5.32 7.62
N GLY A 133 14.73 4.18 7.17
CA GLY A 133 13.74 4.06 6.09
C GLY A 133 12.32 4.41 6.53
N SER A 134 11.36 4.35 5.63
CA SER A 134 9.99 4.82 5.86
C SER A 134 8.93 3.76 5.55
N ALA A 135 7.88 3.72 6.36
CA ALA A 135 6.62 3.04 6.05
C ALA A 135 5.58 4.08 5.62
N ILE A 136 4.82 3.77 4.57
CA ILE A 136 3.72 4.59 4.06
C ILE A 136 2.47 3.73 4.08
N VAL A 137 1.55 4.03 4.98
CA VAL A 137 0.34 3.22 5.17
C VAL A 137 -0.89 4.11 5.10
N ASN A 138 -1.86 3.70 4.28
CA ASN A 138 -3.16 4.32 4.19
C ASN A 138 -4.24 3.26 4.34
N VAL A 139 -5.20 3.50 5.21
CA VAL A 139 -6.28 2.57 5.53
C VAL A 139 -7.62 3.28 5.65
N LEU A 140 -8.71 2.55 5.43
CA LEU A 140 -10.05 3.01 5.83
C LEU A 140 -10.23 2.82 7.33
N ILE A 141 -10.92 3.79 7.93
CA ILE A 141 -11.19 3.83 9.37
C ILE A 141 -12.69 3.77 9.67
N GLU A 142 -13.02 3.57 10.94
CA GLU A 142 -14.37 3.72 11.47
C GLU A 142 -14.98 5.07 11.02
N GLY A 143 -16.25 5.04 10.66
CA GLY A 143 -16.94 6.17 10.00
C GLY A 143 -17.06 5.98 8.48
N THR A 144 -16.33 5.04 7.87
CA THR A 144 -16.58 4.60 6.48
C THR A 144 -17.93 3.91 6.39
N THR A 145 -18.78 4.37 5.48
CA THR A 145 -20.12 3.80 5.24
C THR A 145 -20.24 3.10 3.88
N TYR A 146 -19.27 3.29 2.97
CA TYR A 146 -19.20 2.57 1.69
C TYR A 146 -18.49 1.24 1.88
N LEU A 147 -19.25 0.15 1.95
CA LEU A 147 -18.75 -1.20 2.25
C LEU A 147 -18.84 -2.19 1.08
N ASP A 148 -19.36 -1.77 -0.08
CA ASP A 148 -19.62 -2.65 -1.24
C ASP A 148 -18.37 -3.34 -1.82
N MET A 149 -17.19 -2.77 -1.55
CA MET A 149 -15.91 -3.32 -2.00
C MET A 149 -15.36 -4.44 -1.13
N PHE A 150 -15.98 -4.69 0.01
CA PHE A 150 -15.49 -5.69 0.95
C PHE A 150 -16.20 -7.04 0.80
N GLU A 151 -15.45 -8.09 1.10
CA GLU A 151 -16.03 -9.38 1.41
C GLU A 151 -16.70 -9.29 2.79
N PRO A 152 -17.98 -9.64 2.95
CA PRO A 152 -18.65 -9.59 4.25
C PRO A 152 -17.86 -10.34 5.32
N GLU A 153 -17.72 -9.72 6.50
CA GLU A 153 -17.01 -10.28 7.67
C GLU A 153 -15.49 -10.50 7.48
N HIS A 154 -14.92 -10.16 6.32
CA HIS A 154 -13.50 -10.35 6.02
C HIS A 154 -12.76 -9.03 5.78
N TYR A 155 -13.17 -7.97 6.48
CA TYR A 155 -12.49 -6.68 6.41
C TYR A 155 -12.26 -6.10 7.81
N TYR A 156 -11.44 -5.07 7.88
CA TYR A 156 -11.17 -4.36 9.11
C TYR A 156 -11.10 -2.85 8.87
N LEU A 157 -12.00 -2.10 9.51
CA LEU A 157 -11.88 -0.65 9.62
C LEU A 157 -11.07 -0.34 10.87
N PHE A 158 -9.97 0.37 10.72
CA PHE A 158 -9.13 0.77 11.83
C PHE A 158 -9.85 1.78 12.71
N GLY A 159 -9.63 1.73 14.01
CA GLY A 159 -10.13 2.76 14.94
C GLY A 159 -9.47 4.11 14.67
N HIS A 160 -10.17 5.20 15.05
CA HIS A 160 -9.60 6.55 14.96
C HIS A 160 -8.37 6.66 15.88
N GLY A 161 -7.23 7.04 15.33
CA GLY A 161 -5.94 7.10 16.05
C GLY A 161 -5.17 5.78 16.10
N GLU A 162 -5.79 4.65 15.82
CA GLU A 162 -5.15 3.34 15.95
C GLU A 162 -3.92 3.20 15.05
N LEU A 163 -3.99 3.67 13.79
CA LEU A 163 -2.84 3.58 12.90
C LEU A 163 -1.64 4.38 13.42
N GLN A 164 -1.87 5.57 13.97
CA GLN A 164 -0.84 6.41 14.58
C GLN A 164 -0.21 5.74 15.80
N GLU A 165 -1.02 5.15 16.67
CA GLU A 165 -0.57 4.44 17.86
C GLU A 165 0.33 3.24 17.51
N ARG A 166 0.05 2.55 16.39
CA ARG A 166 0.88 1.44 15.90
C ARG A 166 2.28 1.85 15.48
N PHE A 167 2.48 3.13 15.16
CA PHE A 167 3.79 3.70 14.86
C PHE A 167 4.44 4.41 16.06
N ALA A 168 3.99 4.13 17.31
CA ALA A 168 4.64 4.66 18.50
C ALA A 168 6.15 4.34 18.49
N GLY A 169 6.97 5.34 18.77
CA GLY A 169 8.44 5.24 18.73
C GLY A 169 9.07 5.46 17.35
N TRP A 170 8.25 5.64 16.31
CA TRP A 170 8.72 6.09 15.00
C TRP A 170 8.53 7.62 14.85
N GLU A 171 9.31 8.25 13.97
CA GLU A 171 9.10 9.66 13.61
C GLU A 171 7.94 9.75 12.61
N LEU A 172 6.83 10.35 13.00
CA LEU A 172 5.72 10.61 12.09
C LEU A 172 6.08 11.78 11.17
N LEU A 173 6.32 11.49 9.90
CA LEU A 173 6.60 12.50 8.86
C LEU A 173 5.31 13.12 8.34
N GLU A 174 4.25 12.32 8.27
CA GLU A 174 2.91 12.73 7.87
C GLU A 174 1.87 11.92 8.66
N SER A 175 0.81 12.59 9.08
CA SER A 175 -0.33 11.94 9.75
C SER A 175 -1.59 12.75 9.48
N ARG A 176 -2.53 12.18 8.73
CA ARG A 176 -3.74 12.91 8.33
C ARG A 176 -4.94 12.00 8.18
N TYR A 177 -6.10 12.64 8.19
CA TYR A 177 -7.40 12.05 7.92
C TYR A 177 -8.02 12.72 6.71
N ASP A 178 -8.57 11.91 5.81
CA ASP A 178 -9.24 12.39 4.60
C ASP A 178 -10.59 11.71 4.43
N ASN A 179 -11.61 12.46 4.05
CA ASN A 179 -12.92 11.93 3.72
C ASN A 179 -13.22 12.16 2.25
N PHE A 180 -13.73 11.15 1.59
CA PHE A 180 -14.16 11.22 0.20
C PHE A 180 -15.59 10.73 0.07
N ASP A 181 -16.36 11.44 -0.74
CA ASP A 181 -17.68 10.97 -1.14
C ASP A 181 -17.57 9.65 -1.91
N ALA A 182 -18.55 8.79 -1.71
CA ALA A 182 -18.71 7.52 -2.41
C ALA A 182 -20.11 7.44 -3.01
N PRO A 183 -20.42 6.43 -3.84
CA PRO A 183 -21.73 6.31 -4.46
C PRO A 183 -22.89 6.38 -3.44
N GLY A 184 -23.95 7.13 -3.77
CA GLY A 184 -25.08 7.40 -2.88
C GLY A 184 -24.69 8.33 -1.72
N PRO A 185 -25.33 8.20 -0.54
CA PRO A 185 -25.05 9.03 0.62
C PRO A 185 -23.89 8.48 1.48
N SER A 186 -22.97 7.72 0.87
CA SER A 186 -21.91 7.04 1.60
C SER A 186 -20.57 7.80 1.51
N VAL A 187 -19.69 7.55 2.48
CA VAL A 187 -18.37 8.15 2.58
C VAL A 187 -17.30 7.09 2.80
N LYS A 188 -16.08 7.42 2.41
CA LYS A 188 -14.85 6.70 2.72
C LYS A 188 -14.00 7.59 3.61
N ALA A 189 -13.80 7.19 4.86
CA ALA A 189 -12.93 7.87 5.81
C ALA A 189 -11.57 7.15 5.87
N PHE A 190 -10.49 7.89 5.65
CA PHE A 190 -9.14 7.35 5.60
C PHE A 190 -8.26 7.93 6.70
N ALA A 191 -7.32 7.11 7.17
CA ALA A 191 -6.14 7.56 7.89
C ALA A 191 -4.89 7.23 7.06
N THR A 192 -3.99 8.20 6.96
CA THR A 192 -2.67 8.03 6.33
C THR A 192 -1.60 8.32 7.36
N VAL A 193 -0.62 7.41 7.45
CA VAL A 193 0.59 7.61 8.23
C VAL A 193 1.79 7.36 7.33
N ILE A 194 2.72 8.31 7.33
CA ILE A 194 4.07 8.16 6.80
C ILE A 194 5.02 8.29 7.97
N ALA A 195 5.73 7.21 8.29
CA ALA A 195 6.56 7.16 9.48
C ALA A 195 7.97 6.66 9.14
N ARG A 196 8.99 7.31 9.72
CA ARG A 196 10.39 6.92 9.59
C ARG A 196 10.81 6.04 10.74
N ARG A 197 11.41 4.90 10.42
CA ARG A 197 12.01 4.01 11.42
C ARG A 197 13.22 4.68 12.07
N PRO A 198 13.36 4.63 13.40
CA PRO A 198 14.57 5.13 14.07
C PRO A 198 15.84 4.49 13.51
N GLN A 199 16.91 5.26 13.44
CA GLN A 199 18.25 4.75 13.15
C GLN A 199 18.67 3.76 14.25
N ARG A 200 19.43 2.72 13.90
CA ARG A 200 20.09 1.92 14.92
C ARG A 200 21.03 2.83 15.71
N ALA A 201 20.95 2.82 17.03
CA ALA A 201 21.94 3.51 17.85
C ALA A 201 23.34 3.02 17.44
N ALA A 202 24.26 3.95 17.18
CA ALA A 202 25.64 3.58 16.92
C ALA A 202 26.14 2.76 18.14
N PRO A 203 26.84 1.63 17.94
CA PRO A 203 27.43 0.92 19.04
C PRO A 203 28.34 1.89 19.80
N GLY A 204 28.03 2.11 21.09
CA GLY A 204 28.81 3.00 21.93
C GLY A 204 30.28 2.61 21.82
N ARG A 205 31.13 3.58 21.47
CA ARG A 205 32.59 3.40 21.60
C ARG A 205 32.86 3.21 23.09
N ALA A 206 33.14 1.99 23.47
CA ALA A 206 33.65 1.66 24.80
C ALA A 206 35.11 2.15 24.93
#